data_5f84388d31723c3ff404a930e5cf7bfa
#
_entry.id   5f84388d31723c3ff404a930e5cf7bfa
#
_cell.length_a   1.000
_cell.length_b   1.000
_cell.length_c   1.000
_cell.angle_alpha   90.00
_cell.angle_beta   90.00
_cell.angle_gamma   90.00
#
_symmetry.space_group_name_H-M   'P 1'
#
loop_
_entity.id
_entity.type
_entity.pdbx_description
1 polymer ?
#
loop_
_entity_poly.entity_id
_entity_poly.type
_entity_poly.pdbx_seq_one_letter_code
_entity_poly.pdbx_strand_id
1 'polypeptide(L)'
;ADEVVNVDLTIEELIDRLEEGKIYDMKKVPIALQNFFQKDKLLQLRDLALKEVSRQVERKIVNEIPSSSREKINALITALSSNYESGKRLIRRSSRLCSLYNSKWFVVYVQTDKEKPDTIDPKLQRHLLNNFKLATELGAEVVELKSNDIAKSIVEFAKSKEASLIVMGKPVFSILYRLKLKNFFRELTYYTSQEDIDIFM
;
A
#
# COMPACT_ATOMS: atom_id res chain seq x y z
N ALA A 1 -5.69 -14.91 -15.17
CA ALA A 1 -6.88 -14.79 -16.01
C ALA A 1 -6.82 -13.43 -16.70
N ASP A 2 -6.91 -13.42 -18.01
CA ASP A 2 -6.75 -12.20 -18.82
C ASP A 2 -8.05 -11.39 -18.85
N GLU A 3 -9.18 -11.99 -18.51
CA GLU A 3 -10.48 -11.35 -18.42
C GLU A 3 -11.32 -11.96 -17.30
N VAL A 4 -11.99 -11.12 -16.52
CA VAL A 4 -12.97 -11.52 -15.50
C VAL A 4 -14.33 -11.02 -15.92
N VAL A 5 -15.25 -11.94 -16.19
CA VAL A 5 -16.64 -11.63 -16.51
C VAL A 5 -17.51 -11.93 -15.29
N ASN A 6 -18.21 -10.93 -14.80
CA ASN A 6 -19.22 -11.12 -13.76
C ASN A 6 -20.55 -11.52 -14.39
N VAL A 7 -21.01 -12.74 -14.11
CA VAL A 7 -22.35 -13.21 -14.53
C VAL A 7 -23.33 -12.78 -13.44
N ASP A 8 -24.28 -11.92 -13.78
CA ASP A 8 -25.27 -11.40 -12.83
C ASP A 8 -26.37 -12.44 -12.59
N LEU A 9 -26.15 -13.29 -11.58
CA LEU A 9 -27.14 -14.22 -11.04
C LEU A 9 -27.56 -13.75 -9.65
N THR A 10 -28.83 -13.80 -9.34
CA THR A 10 -29.29 -13.59 -7.97
C THR A 10 -28.85 -14.74 -7.07
N ILE A 11 -28.80 -14.50 -5.76
CA ILE A 11 -28.43 -15.56 -4.80
C ILE A 11 -29.46 -16.68 -4.82
N GLU A 12 -30.71 -16.33 -4.97
CA GLU A 12 -31.85 -17.24 -5.09
C GLU A 12 -31.66 -18.15 -6.31
N GLU A 13 -31.45 -17.59 -7.48
CA GLU A 13 -31.20 -18.35 -8.71
C GLU A 13 -29.97 -19.26 -8.63
N LEU A 14 -28.94 -18.83 -7.90
CA LEU A 14 -27.72 -19.63 -7.70
C LEU A 14 -28.02 -20.83 -6.80
N ILE A 15 -28.79 -20.64 -5.75
CA ILE A 15 -29.22 -21.70 -4.83
C ILE A 15 -30.16 -22.68 -5.55
N ASP A 16 -31.12 -22.20 -6.31
CA ASP A 16 -32.04 -23.02 -7.10
C ASP A 16 -31.29 -23.92 -8.09
N ARG A 17 -30.32 -23.36 -8.81
CA ARG A 17 -29.44 -24.13 -9.72
C ARG A 17 -28.60 -25.17 -8.99
N LEU A 18 -28.16 -24.87 -7.75
CA LEU A 18 -27.44 -25.83 -6.93
C LEU A 18 -28.35 -27.00 -6.51
N GLU A 19 -29.57 -26.69 -6.06
CA GLU A 19 -30.57 -27.69 -5.64
C GLU A 19 -31.04 -28.56 -6.81
N GLU A 20 -31.08 -28.02 -8.00
CA GLU A 20 -31.37 -28.75 -9.24
C GLU A 20 -30.22 -29.63 -9.72
N GLY A 21 -29.06 -29.62 -9.01
CA GLY A 21 -27.88 -30.41 -9.40
C GLY A 21 -27.13 -29.87 -10.60
N LYS A 22 -27.40 -28.62 -11.03
CA LYS A 22 -26.74 -27.99 -12.19
C LYS A 22 -25.31 -27.48 -11.90
N ILE A 23 -24.94 -27.39 -10.62
CA ILE A 23 -23.62 -26.91 -10.19
C ILE A 23 -22.78 -28.05 -9.61
N TYR A 24 -23.39 -28.86 -8.74
CA TYR A 24 -22.78 -30.04 -8.14
C TYR A 24 -23.69 -31.24 -8.27
N ASP A 25 -23.07 -32.43 -8.21
CA ASP A 25 -23.79 -33.69 -8.11
C ASP A 25 -24.76 -33.68 -6.91
N MET A 26 -25.99 -34.18 -7.09
CA MET A 26 -27.06 -34.16 -6.07
C MET A 26 -26.57 -34.64 -4.69
N LYS A 27 -25.65 -35.59 -4.66
CA LYS A 27 -25.05 -36.12 -3.43
C LYS A 27 -24.25 -35.11 -2.64
N LYS A 28 -23.71 -34.08 -3.31
CA LYS A 28 -22.88 -33.01 -2.70
C LYS A 28 -23.68 -31.76 -2.33
N VAL A 29 -24.87 -31.60 -2.86
CA VAL A 29 -25.73 -30.42 -2.66
C VAL A 29 -25.98 -30.12 -1.17
N PRO A 30 -26.40 -31.08 -0.32
CA PRO A 30 -26.63 -30.79 1.10
C PRO A 30 -25.39 -30.25 1.82
N ILE A 31 -24.21 -30.79 1.53
CA ILE A 31 -22.96 -30.36 2.13
C ILE A 31 -22.56 -28.95 1.63
N ALA A 32 -22.81 -28.67 0.35
CA ALA A 32 -22.52 -27.38 -0.25
C ALA A 32 -23.38 -26.26 0.36
N LEU A 33 -24.69 -26.51 0.54
CA LEU A 33 -25.64 -25.59 1.18
C LEU A 33 -25.29 -25.28 2.64
N GLN A 34 -24.84 -26.30 3.39
CA GLN A 34 -24.43 -26.11 4.77
C GLN A 34 -23.13 -25.33 4.95
N ASN A 35 -22.25 -25.36 3.95
CA ASN A 35 -20.91 -24.80 4.06
C ASN A 35 -20.77 -23.48 3.28
N PHE A 36 -20.60 -23.55 1.98
CA PHE A 36 -20.24 -22.43 1.14
C PHE A 36 -21.46 -21.62 0.65
N PHE A 37 -22.55 -22.33 0.26
CA PHE A 37 -23.73 -21.69 -0.34
C PHE A 37 -24.73 -21.16 0.70
N GLN A 38 -24.21 -20.57 1.78
CA GLN A 38 -25.02 -19.83 2.74
C GLN A 38 -25.22 -18.40 2.22
N LYS A 39 -26.42 -17.85 2.40
CA LYS A 39 -26.81 -16.53 1.88
C LYS A 39 -25.81 -15.43 2.25
N ASP A 40 -25.37 -15.39 3.49
CA ASP A 40 -24.42 -14.39 3.98
C ASP A 40 -23.06 -14.52 3.32
N LYS A 41 -22.58 -15.73 3.09
CA LYS A 41 -21.29 -15.99 2.41
C LYS A 41 -21.37 -15.62 0.93
N LEU A 42 -22.49 -15.90 0.28
CA LEU A 42 -22.72 -15.54 -1.11
C LEU A 42 -22.81 -14.02 -1.29
N LEU A 43 -23.42 -13.30 -0.34
CA LEU A 43 -23.44 -11.83 -0.33
C LEU A 43 -22.02 -11.27 -0.20
N GLN A 44 -21.21 -11.80 0.72
CA GLN A 44 -19.83 -11.37 0.86
C GLN A 44 -19.00 -11.65 -0.40
N LEU A 45 -19.18 -12.83 -1.02
CA LEU A 45 -18.50 -13.16 -2.26
C LEU A 45 -18.90 -12.21 -3.40
N ARG A 46 -20.19 -11.88 -3.51
CA ARG A 46 -20.71 -10.93 -4.50
C ARG A 46 -20.08 -9.53 -4.29
N ASP A 47 -20.02 -9.05 -3.06
CA ASP A 47 -19.39 -7.76 -2.75
C ASP A 47 -17.89 -7.75 -3.12
N LEU A 48 -17.16 -8.83 -2.83
CA LEU A 48 -15.77 -8.99 -3.22
C LEU A 48 -15.60 -9.05 -4.75
N ALA A 49 -16.45 -9.78 -5.45
CA ALA A 49 -16.42 -9.88 -6.91
C ALA A 49 -16.68 -8.52 -7.57
N LEU A 50 -17.69 -7.79 -7.11
CA LEU A 50 -18.00 -6.44 -7.61
C LEU A 50 -16.85 -5.46 -7.36
N LYS A 51 -16.22 -5.52 -6.20
CA LYS A 51 -15.02 -4.71 -5.90
C LYS A 51 -13.86 -5.03 -6.84
N GLU A 52 -13.66 -6.30 -7.17
CA GLU A 52 -12.59 -6.69 -8.09
C GLU A 52 -12.87 -6.27 -9.53
N VAL A 53 -14.10 -6.42 -10.01
CA VAL A 53 -14.53 -5.91 -11.32
C VAL A 53 -14.37 -4.39 -11.39
N SER A 54 -14.79 -3.65 -10.36
CA SER A 54 -14.60 -2.20 -10.28
C SER A 54 -13.13 -1.81 -10.39
N ARG A 55 -12.26 -2.51 -9.66
CA ARG A 55 -10.80 -2.28 -9.75
C ARG A 55 -10.23 -2.57 -11.14
N GLN A 56 -10.73 -3.59 -11.83
CA GLN A 56 -10.28 -3.91 -13.19
C GLN A 56 -10.74 -2.86 -14.19
N VAL A 57 -11.98 -2.38 -14.07
CA VAL A 57 -12.51 -1.27 -14.89
C VAL A 57 -11.69 0.01 -14.62
N GLU A 58 -11.43 0.34 -13.36
CA GLU A 58 -10.56 1.46 -13.00
C GLU A 58 -9.17 1.33 -13.63
N ARG A 59 -8.55 0.14 -13.58
CA ARG A 59 -7.24 -0.12 -14.23
C ARG A 59 -7.31 0.05 -15.75
N LYS A 60 -8.37 -0.43 -16.42
CA LYS A 60 -8.56 -0.25 -17.86
C LYS A 60 -8.72 1.23 -18.21
N ILE A 61 -9.58 1.95 -17.49
CA ILE A 61 -9.77 3.41 -17.68
C ILE A 61 -8.45 4.16 -17.44
N VAL A 62 -7.69 3.76 -16.40
CA VAL A 62 -6.35 4.32 -16.11
C VAL A 62 -5.39 4.13 -17.26
N ASN A 63 -5.45 3.00 -17.94
CA ASN A 63 -4.56 2.70 -19.07
C ASN A 63 -5.02 3.32 -20.41
N GLU A 64 -6.34 3.58 -20.58
CA GLU A 64 -6.94 4.13 -21.79
C GLU A 64 -6.97 5.67 -21.83
N ILE A 65 -6.89 6.34 -20.66
CA ILE A 65 -6.80 7.80 -20.62
C ILE A 65 -5.37 8.22 -20.99
N PRO A 66 -5.19 9.05 -22.06
CA PRO A 66 -3.87 9.54 -22.41
C PRO A 66 -3.18 10.21 -21.23
N SER A 67 -1.91 9.88 -21.01
CA SER A 67 -1.08 10.35 -19.89
C SER A 67 -0.90 11.89 -19.81
N SER A 68 -1.45 12.63 -20.77
CA SER A 68 -1.42 14.10 -20.80
C SER A 68 -2.38 14.79 -19.83
N SER A 69 -3.29 14.08 -19.18
CA SER A 69 -4.31 14.65 -18.28
C SER A 69 -4.17 14.22 -16.82
N ARG A 70 -3.12 13.50 -16.47
CA ARG A 70 -2.82 13.10 -15.09
C ARG A 70 -1.50 13.67 -14.65
N GLU A 71 -1.47 14.20 -13.45
CA GLU A 71 -0.21 14.36 -12.74
C GLU A 71 0.48 12.99 -12.67
N LYS A 72 1.52 12.84 -13.47
CA LYS A 72 2.25 11.59 -13.62
C LYS A 72 3.17 11.45 -12.42
N ILE A 73 2.79 10.64 -11.45
CA ILE A 73 3.70 10.27 -10.35
C ILE A 73 4.75 9.32 -10.92
N ASN A 74 5.92 9.86 -11.30
CA ASN A 74 7.02 9.10 -11.87
C ASN A 74 7.56 8.07 -10.88
N ALA A 75 7.77 8.49 -9.64
CA ALA A 75 8.16 7.62 -8.55
C ALA A 75 7.54 8.09 -7.23
N LEU A 76 7.26 7.13 -6.37
CA LEU A 76 6.73 7.29 -5.03
C LEU A 76 7.77 6.83 -4.01
N ILE A 77 8.06 7.67 -3.03
CA ILE A 77 8.94 7.33 -1.92
C ILE A 77 8.13 7.17 -0.65
N THR A 78 8.29 6.03 0.02
CA THR A 78 7.77 5.82 1.37
C THR A 78 8.89 6.02 2.37
N ALA A 79 8.83 7.10 3.14
CA ALA A 79 9.78 7.36 4.23
C ALA A 79 9.39 6.52 5.46
N LEU A 80 10.20 5.51 5.73
CA LEU A 80 9.99 4.59 6.84
C LEU A 80 10.84 5.00 8.04
N SER A 81 10.26 4.97 9.24
CA SER A 81 10.98 5.14 10.49
C SER A 81 11.12 3.81 11.22
N SER A 82 12.02 3.75 12.20
CA SER A 82 12.17 2.59 13.10
C SER A 82 10.92 2.32 13.96
N ASN A 83 9.99 3.27 14.08
CA ASN A 83 8.72 3.09 14.76
C ASN A 83 7.81 2.14 13.98
N TYR A 84 7.62 0.92 14.52
CA TYR A 84 6.99 -0.20 13.83
C TYR A 84 5.46 -0.12 13.72
N GLU A 85 4.77 0.56 14.64
CA GLU A 85 3.30 0.51 14.71
C GLU A 85 2.61 1.08 13.47
N SER A 86 3.20 2.11 12.89
CA SER A 86 2.70 2.72 11.66
C SER A 86 3.28 2.12 10.39
N GLY A 87 4.46 1.46 10.45
CA GLY A 87 5.24 1.02 9.29
C GLY A 87 4.47 0.10 8.35
N LYS A 88 3.87 -0.98 8.87
CA LYS A 88 3.09 -1.93 8.06
C LYS A 88 1.89 -1.27 7.35
N ARG A 89 1.18 -0.37 8.06
CA ARG A 89 0.04 0.34 7.48
C ARG A 89 0.50 1.30 6.38
N LEU A 90 1.60 2.00 6.62
CA LEU A 90 2.19 2.92 5.67
C LEU A 90 2.60 2.19 4.39
N ILE A 91 3.36 1.09 4.49
CA ILE A 91 3.80 0.26 3.37
C ILE A 91 2.61 -0.22 2.53
N ARG A 92 1.56 -0.74 3.17
CA ARG A 92 0.36 -1.21 2.46
C ARG A 92 -0.43 -0.07 1.79
N ARG A 93 -0.45 1.13 2.37
CA ARG A 93 -1.05 2.31 1.73
C ARG A 93 -0.25 2.75 0.52
N SER A 94 1.07 2.84 0.67
CA SER A 94 1.98 3.20 -0.42
C SER A 94 1.92 2.21 -1.58
N SER A 95 1.86 0.91 -1.30
CA SER A 95 1.67 -0.13 -2.33
C SER A 95 0.41 0.08 -3.15
N ARG A 96 -0.72 0.46 -2.50
CA ARG A 96 -1.97 0.77 -3.21
C ARG A 96 -1.85 2.03 -4.07
N LEU A 97 -1.23 3.08 -3.54
CA LEU A 97 -0.98 4.32 -4.29
C LEU A 97 -0.08 4.04 -5.50
N CYS A 98 1.02 3.32 -5.29
CA CYS A 98 1.91 2.91 -6.36
C CYS A 98 1.18 2.13 -7.47
N SER A 99 0.34 1.16 -7.10
CA SER A 99 -0.48 0.40 -8.05
C SER A 99 -1.50 1.28 -8.78
N LEU A 100 -2.08 2.28 -8.10
CA LEU A 100 -3.05 3.21 -8.68
C LEU A 100 -2.41 4.12 -9.74
N TYR A 101 -1.21 4.63 -9.45
CA TYR A 101 -0.49 5.56 -10.34
C TYR A 101 0.46 4.85 -11.31
N ASN A 102 0.60 3.53 -11.20
CA ASN A 102 1.57 2.73 -11.96
C ASN A 102 2.99 3.32 -11.91
N SER A 103 3.40 3.77 -10.72
CA SER A 103 4.65 4.46 -10.47
C SER A 103 5.75 3.51 -9.96
N LYS A 104 7.02 3.90 -10.11
CA LYS A 104 8.12 3.25 -9.40
C LYS A 104 7.94 3.48 -7.90
N TRP A 105 8.31 2.52 -7.08
CA TRP A 105 8.11 2.60 -5.63
C TRP A 105 9.37 2.28 -4.85
N PHE A 106 9.80 3.24 -4.03
CA PHE A 106 10.94 3.09 -3.15
C PHE A 106 10.49 3.20 -1.69
N VAL A 107 11.01 2.32 -0.84
CA VAL A 107 10.88 2.42 0.62
C VAL A 107 12.24 2.81 1.17
N VAL A 108 12.31 4.02 1.71
CA VAL A 108 13.55 4.61 2.18
C VAL A 108 13.57 4.65 3.70
N TYR A 109 14.62 4.14 4.29
CA TYR A 109 14.95 4.27 5.69
C TYR A 109 16.28 5.03 5.85
N VAL A 110 16.29 6.04 6.71
CA VAL A 110 17.52 6.79 7.00
C VAL A 110 18.02 6.36 8.36
N GLN A 111 19.12 5.61 8.37
CA GLN A 111 19.83 5.20 9.57
C GLN A 111 20.63 6.38 10.13
N THR A 112 20.29 6.81 11.34
CA THR A 112 21.05 7.81 12.07
C THR A 112 22.15 7.17 12.94
N ASP A 113 23.09 7.97 13.44
CA ASP A 113 24.13 7.46 14.36
C ASP A 113 23.56 6.80 15.62
N LYS A 114 22.32 7.15 16.02
CA LYS A 114 21.64 6.57 17.19
C LYS A 114 20.96 5.23 16.89
N GLU A 115 20.81 4.89 15.62
CA GLU A 115 20.14 3.68 15.15
C GLU A 115 21.10 2.74 14.43
N LYS A 116 22.39 2.82 14.76
CA LYS A 116 23.39 1.84 14.28
C LYS A 116 23.07 0.44 14.80
N PRO A 117 23.46 -0.62 14.07
CA PRO A 117 23.19 -2.01 14.46
C PRO A 117 23.59 -2.35 15.88
N ASP A 118 24.66 -1.70 16.41
CA ASP A 118 25.19 -1.93 17.75
C ASP A 118 24.45 -1.13 18.85
N THR A 119 23.61 -0.16 18.48
CA THR A 119 22.93 0.75 19.41
C THR A 119 21.41 0.71 19.35
N ILE A 120 20.84 0.21 18.24
CA ILE A 120 19.41 0.09 18.05
C ILE A 120 18.81 -1.00 18.95
N ASP A 121 17.62 -0.74 19.52
CA ASP A 121 16.88 -1.77 20.24
C ASP A 121 16.60 -2.99 19.33
N PRO A 122 16.95 -4.22 19.74
CA PRO A 122 16.74 -5.43 18.95
C PRO A 122 15.29 -5.64 18.48
N LYS A 123 14.29 -5.18 19.27
CA LYS A 123 12.88 -5.23 18.88
C LYS A 123 12.60 -4.29 17.71
N LEU A 124 13.10 -3.07 17.76
CA LEU A 124 12.95 -2.09 16.67
C LEU A 124 13.65 -2.59 15.39
N GLN A 125 14.85 -3.15 15.52
CA GLN A 125 15.59 -3.72 14.41
C GLN A 125 14.80 -4.87 13.74
N ARG A 126 14.26 -5.80 14.54
CA ARG A 126 13.42 -6.90 14.01
C ARG A 126 12.18 -6.39 13.29
N HIS A 127 11.52 -5.36 13.83
CA HIS A 127 10.36 -4.76 13.20
C HIS A 127 10.71 -4.05 11.88
N LEU A 128 11.85 -3.38 11.84
CA LEU A 128 12.36 -2.72 10.63
C LEU A 128 12.63 -3.76 9.54
N LEU A 129 13.33 -4.85 9.86
CA LEU A 129 13.59 -5.96 8.92
C LEU A 129 12.30 -6.60 8.40
N ASN A 130 11.29 -6.80 9.28
CA ASN A 130 9.98 -7.31 8.87
C ASN A 130 9.24 -6.33 7.94
N ASN A 131 9.40 -5.03 8.15
CA ASN A 131 8.84 -4.01 7.29
C ASN A 131 9.54 -3.97 5.93
N PHE A 132 10.87 -4.13 5.90
CA PHE A 132 11.63 -4.24 4.64
C PHE A 132 11.18 -5.46 3.83
N LYS A 133 11.07 -6.63 4.49
CA LYS A 133 10.57 -7.84 3.84
C LYS A 133 9.18 -7.63 3.25
N LEU A 134 8.26 -7.06 4.02
CA LEU A 134 6.90 -6.75 3.54
C LEU A 134 6.92 -5.79 2.34
N ALA A 135 7.78 -4.75 2.37
CA ALA A 135 7.90 -3.79 1.28
C ALA A 135 8.39 -4.47 -0.01
N THR A 136 9.42 -5.31 0.09
CA THR A 136 9.95 -6.09 -1.03
C THR A 136 8.91 -7.07 -1.59
N GLU A 137 8.18 -7.78 -0.73
CA GLU A 137 7.10 -8.71 -1.14
C GLU A 137 5.96 -7.98 -1.88
N LEU A 138 5.73 -6.70 -1.57
CA LEU A 138 4.75 -5.85 -2.24
C LEU A 138 5.30 -5.09 -3.46
N GLY A 139 6.56 -5.35 -3.85
CA GLY A 139 7.16 -4.82 -5.07
C GLY A 139 7.92 -3.49 -4.91
N ALA A 140 8.26 -3.08 -3.67
CA ALA A 140 9.10 -1.92 -3.44
C ALA A 140 10.59 -2.24 -3.58
N GLU A 141 11.36 -1.28 -4.08
CA GLU A 141 12.80 -1.23 -3.89
C GLU A 141 13.11 -0.63 -2.51
N VAL A 142 13.76 -1.39 -1.64
CA VAL A 142 14.11 -0.95 -0.29
C VAL A 142 15.52 -0.35 -0.30
N VAL A 143 15.64 0.88 0.23
CA VAL A 143 16.88 1.64 0.25
C VAL A 143 17.19 2.10 1.67
N GLU A 144 18.38 1.81 2.15
CA GLU A 144 18.90 2.29 3.42
C GLU A 144 19.93 3.40 3.16
N LEU A 145 19.67 4.59 3.69
CA LEU A 145 20.57 5.74 3.66
C LEU A 145 21.21 5.93 5.04
N LYS A 146 22.41 6.46 5.10
CA LYS A 146 23.11 6.77 6.36
C LYS A 146 23.29 8.27 6.48
N SER A 147 22.60 8.89 7.43
CA SER A 147 22.68 10.33 7.63
C SER A 147 22.04 10.73 8.95
N ASN A 148 22.55 11.83 9.54
CA ASN A 148 21.89 12.47 10.69
C ASN A 148 20.89 13.56 10.25
N ASP A 149 20.93 14.00 8.99
CA ASP A 149 19.94 14.89 8.38
C ASP A 149 18.95 14.06 7.55
N ILE A 150 17.90 13.61 8.24
CA ILE A 150 16.89 12.71 7.66
C ILE A 150 16.11 13.40 6.54
N ALA A 151 15.67 14.65 6.76
CA ALA A 151 14.85 15.37 5.81
C ALA A 151 15.59 15.62 4.49
N LYS A 152 16.80 16.13 4.58
CA LYS A 152 17.66 16.38 3.43
C LYS A 152 17.93 15.11 2.64
N SER A 153 18.32 14.04 3.32
CA SER A 153 18.64 12.75 2.66
C SER A 153 17.45 12.14 1.92
N ILE A 154 16.25 12.24 2.48
CA ILE A 154 15.03 11.76 1.81
C ILE A 154 14.75 12.59 0.55
N VAL A 155 14.86 13.92 0.62
CA VAL A 155 14.59 14.80 -0.54
C VAL A 155 15.66 14.64 -1.62
N GLU A 156 16.94 14.57 -1.25
CA GLU A 156 18.02 14.31 -2.22
C GLU A 156 17.85 12.95 -2.93
N PHE A 157 17.44 11.92 -2.20
CA PHE A 157 17.11 10.65 -2.81
C PHE A 157 15.89 10.75 -3.72
N ALA A 158 14.83 11.47 -3.30
CA ALA A 158 13.64 11.72 -4.10
C ALA A 158 14.00 12.39 -5.43
N LYS A 159 14.83 13.42 -5.40
CA LYS A 159 15.36 14.10 -6.60
C LYS A 159 16.10 13.14 -7.50
N SER A 160 17.00 12.31 -6.96
CA SER A 160 17.80 11.36 -7.73
C SER A 160 16.96 10.29 -8.47
N LYS A 161 15.73 10.06 -7.99
CA LYS A 161 14.77 9.11 -8.56
C LYS A 161 13.64 9.79 -9.34
N GLU A 162 13.69 11.10 -9.49
CA GLU A 162 12.62 11.90 -10.12
C GLU A 162 11.25 11.64 -9.49
N ALA A 163 11.24 11.48 -8.16
CA ALA A 163 10.03 11.19 -7.42
C ALA A 163 9.21 12.43 -7.20
N SER A 164 7.92 12.36 -7.50
CA SER A 164 6.96 13.45 -7.31
C SER A 164 6.18 13.34 -6.00
N LEU A 165 6.25 12.20 -5.29
CA LEU A 165 5.47 11.98 -4.08
C LEU A 165 6.27 11.32 -2.97
N ILE A 166 6.30 11.95 -1.81
CA ILE A 166 6.83 11.37 -0.57
C ILE A 166 5.66 11.01 0.35
N VAL A 167 5.54 9.74 0.71
CA VAL A 167 4.52 9.22 1.65
C VAL A 167 5.19 8.93 2.97
N MET A 168 4.63 9.46 4.05
CA MET A 168 5.16 9.26 5.40
C MET A 168 4.08 9.01 6.44
N GLY A 169 4.46 8.42 7.55
CA GLY A 169 3.55 8.16 8.67
C GLY A 169 3.28 9.44 9.48
N LYS A 170 2.07 9.54 10.04
CA LYS A 170 1.78 10.60 11.01
C LYS A 170 2.70 10.47 12.22
N PRO A 171 3.26 11.56 12.72
CA PRO A 171 4.06 11.55 13.91
C PRO A 171 3.23 11.11 15.13
N VAL A 172 3.78 10.24 15.97
CA VAL A 172 3.19 9.90 17.27
C VAL A 172 3.42 11.06 18.21
N PHE A 173 2.36 11.67 18.70
CA PHE A 173 2.40 12.85 19.57
C PHE A 173 2.85 12.50 20.99
N SER A 174 4.17 12.52 21.26
CA SER A 174 4.73 12.70 22.58
C SER A 174 5.21 14.15 22.74
N ILE A 175 4.97 14.77 23.89
CA ILE A 175 5.27 16.20 24.12
C ILE A 175 6.75 16.54 23.87
N LEU A 176 7.67 15.65 24.23
CA LEU A 176 9.12 15.79 23.97
C LEU A 176 9.50 15.56 22.49
N TYR A 177 8.74 14.75 21.77
CA TYR A 177 8.90 14.51 20.34
C TYR A 177 8.43 15.71 19.49
N ARG A 178 7.52 16.52 20.03
CA ARG A 178 6.88 17.65 19.34
C ARG A 178 7.86 18.72 18.87
N LEU A 179 8.90 19.00 19.62
CA LEU A 179 9.92 20.00 19.24
C LEU A 179 10.85 19.48 18.13
N LYS A 180 11.30 18.23 18.20
CA LYS A 180 12.17 17.64 17.16
C LYS A 180 11.42 17.37 15.85
N LEU A 181 10.17 16.91 15.93
CA LEU A 181 9.31 16.70 14.77
C LEU A 181 8.92 17.99 14.07
N LYS A 182 8.70 19.08 14.83
CA LYS A 182 8.42 20.42 14.26
C LYS A 182 9.58 20.88 13.37
N ASN A 183 10.83 20.58 13.75
CA ASN A 183 12.00 20.88 12.94
C ASN A 183 12.08 20.00 11.71
N PHE A 184 11.91 18.68 11.85
CA PHE A 184 11.91 17.74 10.73
C PHE A 184 10.88 18.09 9.65
N PHE A 185 9.61 18.32 10.04
CA PHE A 185 8.56 18.71 9.08
C PHE A 185 8.83 20.05 8.43
N ARG A 186 9.33 21.01 9.19
CA ARG A 186 9.72 22.31 8.65
C ARG A 186 10.85 22.18 7.63
N GLU A 187 11.87 21.41 7.94
CA GLU A 187 13.00 21.14 7.04
C GLU A 187 12.53 20.37 5.80
N LEU A 188 11.73 19.32 5.97
CA LEU A 188 11.20 18.57 4.86
C LEU A 188 10.35 19.44 3.93
N THR A 189 9.42 20.24 4.49
CA THR A 189 8.58 21.16 3.72
C THR A 189 9.45 22.22 3.03
N TYR A 190 10.49 22.72 3.69
CA TYR A 190 11.42 23.66 3.08
C TYR A 190 12.16 23.06 1.88
N TYR A 191 12.70 21.85 2.02
CA TYR A 191 13.40 21.19 0.91
C TYR A 191 12.47 20.79 -0.23
N THR A 192 11.26 20.29 0.06
CA THR A 192 10.30 19.90 -0.98
C THR A 192 9.66 21.11 -1.69
N SER A 193 9.51 22.28 -1.01
CA SER A 193 8.98 23.49 -1.65
C SER A 193 9.86 24.07 -2.75
N GLN A 194 11.13 23.68 -2.81
CA GLN A 194 12.06 24.06 -3.87
C GLN A 194 12.02 23.09 -5.06
N GLU A 195 11.26 22.01 -4.93
CA GLU A 195 11.16 20.92 -5.87
C GLU A 195 9.67 20.61 -6.10
N ASP A 196 9.35 20.00 -7.23
CA ASP A 196 7.99 19.54 -7.54
C ASP A 196 7.70 18.18 -6.88
N ILE A 197 7.74 18.17 -5.54
CA ILE A 197 7.58 16.98 -4.70
C ILE A 197 6.50 17.20 -3.67
N ASP A 198 5.41 16.46 -3.77
CA ASP A 198 4.32 16.46 -2.80
C ASP A 198 4.60 15.58 -1.58
N ILE A 199 4.00 15.94 -0.43
CA ILE A 199 4.07 15.16 0.81
C ILE A 199 2.67 14.66 1.16
N PHE A 200 2.52 13.33 1.30
CA PHE A 200 1.30 12.66 1.75
C PHE A 200 1.50 12.01 3.14
N MET A 201 0.55 12.26 4.08
CA MET A 201 0.60 11.76 5.47
C MET A 201 -0.62 10.92 5.86
#